data_03b9ca2fe5aaf9896d5e088a2edb8133
#
_entry.id   03b9ca2fe5aaf9896d5e088a2edb8133
#
_cell.length_a   1.000
_cell.length_b   1.000
_cell.length_c   1.000
_cell.angle_alpha   90.00
_cell.angle_beta   90.00
_cell.angle_gamma   90.00
#
_symmetry.space_group_name_H-M   'P 1'
#
loop_
_entity.id
_entity.type
_entity.pdbx_description
1 polymer ?
#
loop_
_entity_poly.entity_id
_entity_poly.type
_entity_poly.pdbx_seq_one_letter_code
_entity_poly.pdbx_strand_id
1 'polypeptide(L)'
;MVKKFMFTYLMMWNKIIFTVLTFILGNCLLAQQSTVDQVLRQVINDNRLLNVEQQLSFYRSNSFKSPALRELELRVRGNDFDSSPDNYSLRFGILNPKERMANNLFDLAKEGYLIKTKEYLLNEIFSEKYQGLINNYNLIKSRFLILEEKRQIKAYELSQKEMLALNDWIKLDQTLLELELKQADFESLINTKNSELLINDSSFINVNWNEFDLISLDKIKTTIELHSSQSNSLEIDLASEKFRLDQLKLDIDYAKSWNIGFVQAGYDTKGVGSLGNQMDYRVGITIPLFNEDKPKLRREELDLLGAEGELKWLKKTNALVDRKRMKDFYDLVFRYEMLKQKEEELSNLATEGVNGIEGFLALSKYMTTVKKSLHKTFIKILLLYIEILEKKGILGAKPYLNYLSNELNSFTLN
;
A
#
# COMPACT_ATOMS: atom_id res chain seq x y z
N MET A 1 -45.94 -31.23 45.71
CA MET A 1 -45.45 -31.51 44.35
C MET A 1 -44.83 -30.25 43.62
N VAL A 2 -45.39 -29.06 43.77
CA VAL A 2 -44.97 -27.84 43.06
C VAL A 2 -43.51 -27.38 43.36
N LYS A 3 -43.05 -27.51 44.64
CA LYS A 3 -41.66 -27.10 45.02
C LYS A 3 -40.57 -27.94 44.39
N LYS A 4 -40.81 -29.19 44.04
CA LYS A 4 -39.81 -30.07 43.40
C LYS A 4 -39.67 -29.78 41.93
N PHE A 5 -40.75 -29.32 41.28
CA PHE A 5 -40.75 -28.92 39.86
C PHE A 5 -39.99 -27.60 39.64
N MET A 6 -40.14 -26.63 40.53
CA MET A 6 -39.48 -25.33 40.47
C MET A 6 -37.96 -25.44 40.64
N PHE A 7 -37.48 -26.36 41.48
CA PHE A 7 -36.06 -26.59 41.72
C PHE A 7 -35.36 -27.24 40.50
N THR A 8 -36.06 -28.18 39.85
CA THR A 8 -35.53 -28.80 38.61
C THR A 8 -35.47 -27.81 37.43
N TYR A 9 -36.44 -26.93 37.33
CA TYR A 9 -36.44 -25.87 36.32
C TYR A 9 -35.30 -24.86 36.54
N LEU A 10 -35.03 -24.45 37.77
CA LEU A 10 -33.96 -23.55 38.12
C LEU A 10 -32.57 -24.17 37.83
N MET A 11 -32.43 -25.48 38.10
CA MET A 11 -31.19 -26.20 37.79
C MET A 11 -30.95 -26.38 36.28
N MET A 12 -32.01 -26.58 35.50
CA MET A 12 -31.89 -26.63 34.03
C MET A 12 -31.54 -25.29 33.44
N TRP A 13 -32.14 -24.19 33.93
CA TRP A 13 -31.82 -22.84 33.47
C TRP A 13 -30.37 -22.44 33.78
N ASN A 14 -29.87 -22.75 34.98
CA ASN A 14 -28.47 -22.51 35.32
C ASN A 14 -27.51 -23.32 34.47
N LYS A 15 -27.83 -24.56 34.10
CA LYS A 15 -27.01 -25.35 33.16
C LYS A 15 -27.01 -24.76 31.77
N ILE A 16 -28.15 -24.30 31.27
CA ILE A 16 -28.24 -23.67 29.93
C ILE A 16 -27.46 -22.36 29.90
N ILE A 17 -27.61 -21.50 30.92
CA ILE A 17 -26.87 -20.24 31.04
C ILE A 17 -25.37 -20.52 31.14
N PHE A 18 -24.94 -21.51 31.91
CA PHE A 18 -23.53 -21.88 32.03
C PHE A 18 -22.96 -22.44 30.73
N THR A 19 -23.74 -23.22 29.97
CA THR A 19 -23.32 -23.78 28.68
C THR A 19 -23.25 -22.67 27.61
N VAL A 20 -24.19 -21.74 27.62
CA VAL A 20 -24.17 -20.57 26.70
C VAL A 20 -23.02 -19.62 27.05
N LEU A 21 -22.77 -19.39 28.35
CA LEU A 21 -21.65 -18.56 28.80
C LEU A 21 -20.30 -19.19 28.48
N THR A 22 -20.15 -20.53 28.66
CA THR A 22 -18.93 -21.26 28.26
C THR A 22 -18.76 -21.30 26.75
N PHE A 23 -19.84 -21.36 25.98
CA PHE A 23 -19.78 -21.29 24.50
C PHE A 23 -19.42 -19.90 24.00
N ILE A 24 -19.95 -18.85 24.62
CA ILE A 24 -19.62 -17.45 24.32
C ILE A 24 -18.17 -17.13 24.75
N LEU A 25 -17.77 -17.53 25.94
CA LEU A 25 -16.40 -17.40 26.44
C LEU A 25 -15.42 -18.26 25.65
N GLY A 26 -15.79 -19.46 25.21
CA GLY A 26 -14.99 -20.31 24.34
C GLY A 26 -14.79 -19.71 22.97
N ASN A 27 -15.82 -19.10 22.39
CA ASN A 27 -15.69 -18.39 21.11
C ASN A 27 -14.94 -17.04 21.21
N CYS A 28 -15.01 -16.34 22.34
CA CYS A 28 -14.18 -15.16 22.59
C CYS A 28 -12.71 -15.51 22.87
N LEU A 29 -12.41 -16.71 23.37
CA LEU A 29 -11.02 -17.18 23.61
C LEU A 29 -10.37 -17.80 22.37
N LEU A 30 -11.15 -18.15 21.35
CA LEU A 30 -10.66 -18.56 20.02
C LEU A 30 -10.58 -17.36 19.03
N ALA A 31 -10.29 -16.17 19.52
CA ALA A 31 -9.75 -15.13 18.64
C ALA A 31 -8.46 -15.70 18.06
N GLN A 32 -8.56 -16.25 16.86
CA GLN A 32 -7.49 -16.91 16.13
C GLN A 32 -6.33 -15.94 16.05
N GLN A 33 -5.22 -16.21 16.74
CA GLN A 33 -4.02 -15.38 16.69
C GLN A 33 -3.55 -15.38 15.25
N SER A 34 -3.56 -14.20 14.63
CA SER A 34 -3.08 -14.05 13.26
C SER A 34 -1.55 -14.11 13.26
N THR A 35 -0.99 -14.84 12.32
CA THR A 35 0.45 -14.76 12.05
C THR A 35 0.77 -13.52 11.24
N VAL A 36 2.02 -13.04 11.31
CA VAL A 36 2.50 -11.93 10.48
C VAL A 36 2.25 -12.22 9.00
N ASP A 37 2.51 -13.46 8.57
CA ASP A 37 2.30 -13.88 7.18
C ASP A 37 0.83 -13.83 6.76
N GLN A 38 -0.11 -14.15 7.65
CA GLN A 38 -1.54 -14.05 7.36
C GLN A 38 -1.96 -12.60 7.11
N VAL A 39 -1.43 -11.67 7.90
CA VAL A 39 -1.67 -10.22 7.69
C VAL A 39 -1.10 -9.76 6.35
N LEU A 40 0.11 -10.21 6.00
CA LEU A 40 0.73 -9.86 4.72
C LEU A 40 -0.02 -10.44 3.51
N ARG A 41 -0.59 -11.64 3.62
CA ARG A 41 -1.41 -12.24 2.54
C ARG A 41 -2.69 -11.47 2.24
N GLN A 42 -3.21 -10.70 3.19
CA GLN A 42 -4.42 -9.89 2.98
C GLN A 42 -4.24 -8.72 2.00
N VAL A 43 -3.00 -8.42 1.60
CA VAL A 43 -2.71 -7.42 0.56
C VAL A 43 -3.53 -7.65 -0.72
N ILE A 44 -3.81 -8.92 -1.08
CA ILE A 44 -4.58 -9.26 -2.29
C ILE A 44 -6.04 -8.76 -2.25
N ASN A 45 -6.59 -8.54 -1.04
CA ASN A 45 -7.97 -8.11 -0.84
C ASN A 45 -8.12 -6.57 -0.88
N ASP A 46 -7.04 -5.83 -1.12
CA ASP A 46 -7.11 -4.37 -1.19
C ASP A 46 -7.87 -3.93 -2.44
N ASN A 47 -8.88 -3.09 -2.25
CA ASN A 47 -9.75 -2.60 -3.32
C ASN A 47 -8.99 -1.85 -4.42
N ARG A 48 -7.87 -1.16 -4.08
CA ARG A 48 -7.02 -0.45 -5.05
C ARG A 48 -6.39 -1.44 -6.01
N LEU A 49 -5.89 -2.56 -5.50
CA LEU A 49 -5.27 -3.63 -6.29
C LEU A 49 -6.31 -4.33 -7.17
N LEU A 50 -7.46 -4.70 -6.59
CA LEU A 50 -8.57 -5.36 -7.30
C LEU A 50 -9.08 -4.51 -8.47
N ASN A 51 -9.19 -3.19 -8.29
CA ASN A 51 -9.61 -2.27 -9.36
C ASN A 51 -8.62 -2.28 -10.54
N VAL A 52 -7.31 -2.21 -10.27
CA VAL A 52 -6.28 -2.26 -11.32
C VAL A 52 -6.27 -3.62 -12.02
N GLU A 53 -6.48 -4.72 -11.29
CA GLU A 53 -6.60 -6.05 -11.88
C GLU A 53 -7.81 -6.19 -12.80
N GLN A 54 -8.95 -5.62 -12.42
CA GLN A 54 -10.14 -5.57 -13.28
C GLN A 54 -9.86 -4.76 -14.55
N GLN A 55 -9.18 -3.61 -14.45
CA GLN A 55 -8.79 -2.83 -15.64
C GLN A 55 -7.83 -3.60 -16.53
N LEU A 56 -6.84 -4.29 -15.98
CA LEU A 56 -5.91 -5.14 -16.74
C LEU A 56 -6.63 -6.29 -17.43
N SER A 57 -7.55 -6.96 -16.74
CA SER A 57 -8.34 -8.06 -17.32
C SER A 57 -9.20 -7.56 -18.47
N PHE A 58 -9.82 -6.39 -18.34
CA PHE A 58 -10.60 -5.74 -19.40
C PHE A 58 -9.73 -5.46 -20.63
N TYR A 59 -8.53 -4.88 -20.47
CA TYR A 59 -7.62 -4.62 -21.58
C TYR A 59 -7.14 -5.90 -22.28
N ARG A 60 -6.87 -6.96 -21.53
CA ARG A 60 -6.42 -8.25 -22.09
C ARG A 60 -7.53 -9.02 -22.79
N SER A 61 -8.75 -8.95 -22.29
CA SER A 61 -9.90 -9.61 -22.91
C SER A 61 -10.42 -8.88 -24.14
N ASN A 62 -10.20 -7.55 -24.22
CA ASN A 62 -10.68 -6.70 -25.30
C ASN A 62 -9.48 -6.10 -26.05
N SER A 63 -8.79 -6.92 -26.86
CA SER A 63 -7.71 -6.39 -27.70
C SER A 63 -8.30 -5.54 -28.83
N PHE A 64 -8.35 -4.24 -28.63
CA PHE A 64 -8.82 -3.29 -29.64
C PHE A 64 -7.73 -3.06 -30.69
N LYS A 65 -8.00 -3.53 -31.90
CA LYS A 65 -7.22 -3.09 -33.07
C LYS A 65 -7.97 -1.96 -33.72
N SER A 66 -7.36 -0.80 -33.83
CA SER A 66 -7.96 0.33 -34.52
C SER A 66 -8.35 -0.06 -35.94
N PRO A 67 -9.62 0.12 -36.34
CA PRO A 67 -10.09 -0.23 -37.68
C PRO A 67 -9.39 0.60 -38.74
N ALA A 68 -9.35 0.11 -39.96
CA ALA A 68 -8.80 0.89 -41.09
C ALA A 68 -9.78 1.96 -41.56
N LEU A 69 -11.05 1.77 -41.29
CA LEU A 69 -12.13 2.69 -41.65
C LEU A 69 -12.59 3.46 -40.41
N ARG A 70 -12.78 4.77 -40.57
CA ARG A 70 -13.22 5.66 -39.50
C ARG A 70 -14.74 5.67 -39.37
N GLU A 71 -15.41 5.73 -40.52
CA GLU A 71 -16.85 5.83 -40.61
C GLU A 71 -17.39 5.15 -41.89
N LEU A 72 -18.62 4.67 -41.81
CA LEU A 72 -19.40 4.21 -42.93
C LEU A 72 -20.70 5.01 -42.94
N GLU A 73 -20.89 5.81 -43.96
CA GLU A 73 -22.08 6.65 -44.11
C GLU A 73 -22.85 6.25 -45.37
N LEU A 74 -24.11 5.84 -45.15
CA LEU A 74 -25.05 5.65 -46.23
C LEU A 74 -25.85 6.95 -46.45
N ARG A 75 -25.71 7.56 -47.60
CA ARG A 75 -26.48 8.74 -47.98
C ARG A 75 -27.51 8.36 -49.01
N VAL A 76 -28.74 8.75 -48.75
CA VAL A 76 -29.87 8.58 -49.67
C VAL A 76 -30.37 9.98 -50.02
N ARG A 77 -30.42 10.31 -51.31
CA ARG A 77 -30.92 11.60 -51.80
C ARG A 77 -32.07 11.35 -52.72
N GLY A 78 -33.19 12.03 -52.51
CA GLY A 78 -34.30 12.15 -53.42
C GLY A 78 -34.37 13.61 -53.92
N ASN A 79 -34.66 13.80 -55.16
CA ASN A 79 -35.02 15.11 -55.73
C ASN A 79 -36.52 15.21 -55.75
N ASP A 80 -37.07 16.28 -55.21
CA ASP A 80 -38.49 16.57 -55.12
C ASP A 80 -39.35 15.52 -54.39
N PHE A 81 -40.44 15.91 -53.84
CA PHE A 81 -41.41 15.17 -53.05
C PHE A 81 -41.88 13.81 -53.60
N ASP A 82 -41.12 13.21 -54.52
CA ASP A 82 -41.33 11.87 -55.03
C ASP A 82 -40.78 10.84 -54.04
N SER A 83 -41.57 9.82 -53.75
CA SER A 83 -41.32 8.79 -52.72
C SER A 83 -40.18 7.82 -53.04
N SER A 84 -39.53 7.94 -54.20
CA SER A 84 -38.41 7.08 -54.61
C SER A 84 -37.05 7.85 -54.52
N PRO A 85 -36.07 7.32 -53.81
CA PRO A 85 -34.73 7.93 -53.75
C PRO A 85 -34.05 7.85 -55.10
N ASP A 86 -33.46 9.00 -55.54
CA ASP A 86 -32.81 9.13 -56.84
C ASP A 86 -31.34 8.73 -56.83
N ASN A 87 -30.71 8.85 -55.68
CA ASN A 87 -29.29 8.56 -55.56
C ASN A 87 -28.98 7.92 -54.21
N TYR A 88 -28.26 6.81 -54.26
CA TYR A 88 -27.69 6.13 -53.11
C TYR A 88 -26.17 6.29 -53.14
N SER A 89 -25.56 6.71 -52.02
CA SER A 89 -24.10 6.74 -51.95
C SER A 89 -23.60 6.16 -50.64
N LEU A 90 -22.57 5.36 -50.74
CA LEU A 90 -21.86 4.76 -49.61
C LEU A 90 -20.51 5.46 -49.52
N ARG A 91 -20.26 6.12 -48.36
CA ARG A 91 -19.04 6.84 -48.10
C ARG A 91 -18.27 6.15 -47.03
N PHE A 92 -16.99 5.88 -47.27
CA PHE A 92 -16.04 5.28 -46.34
C PHE A 92 -15.04 6.36 -45.93
N GLY A 93 -15.02 6.74 -44.67
CA GLY A 93 -13.95 7.55 -44.10
C GLY A 93 -12.73 6.67 -43.82
N ILE A 94 -11.56 7.10 -44.28
CA ILE A 94 -10.32 6.38 -44.10
C ILE A 94 -9.66 6.90 -42.82
N LEU A 95 -9.30 6.01 -41.90
CA LEU A 95 -8.52 6.38 -40.73
C LEU A 95 -7.07 6.68 -41.13
N ASN A 96 -6.53 7.79 -40.65
CA ASN A 96 -5.12 8.14 -40.89
C ASN A 96 -4.20 7.01 -40.40
N PRO A 97 -3.29 6.46 -41.25
CA PRO A 97 -2.37 5.40 -40.82
C PRO A 97 -1.53 5.77 -39.61
N LYS A 98 -1.14 7.04 -39.45
CA LYS A 98 -0.43 7.53 -38.27
C LYS A 98 -1.32 7.49 -37.02
N GLU A 99 -2.59 7.90 -37.14
CA GLU A 99 -3.57 7.80 -36.03
C GLU A 99 -3.79 6.36 -35.64
N ARG A 100 -3.96 5.44 -36.61
CA ARG A 100 -4.10 4.01 -36.35
C ARG A 100 -2.90 3.41 -35.62
N MET A 101 -1.69 3.77 -36.06
CA MET A 101 -0.46 3.31 -35.45
C MET A 101 -0.33 3.85 -34.01
N ALA A 102 -0.59 5.13 -33.80
CA ALA A 102 -0.52 5.78 -32.49
C ALA A 102 -1.55 5.20 -31.53
N ASN A 103 -2.81 4.92 -31.97
CA ASN A 103 -3.83 4.26 -31.16
C ASN A 103 -3.38 2.86 -30.71
N ASN A 104 -2.82 2.05 -31.62
CA ASN A 104 -2.34 0.71 -31.28
C ASN A 104 -1.17 0.75 -30.27
N LEU A 105 -0.27 1.73 -30.42
CA LEU A 105 0.84 1.93 -29.48
C LEU A 105 0.33 2.44 -28.11
N PHE A 106 -0.69 3.30 -28.11
CA PHE A 106 -1.32 3.78 -26.89
C PHE A 106 -1.95 2.65 -26.07
N ASP A 107 -2.66 1.72 -26.73
CA ASP A 107 -3.27 0.57 -26.04
C ASP A 107 -2.20 -0.32 -25.39
N LEU A 108 -1.11 -0.61 -26.11
CA LEU A 108 0.02 -1.36 -25.55
C LEU A 108 0.70 -0.62 -24.39
N ALA A 109 0.92 0.69 -24.54
CA ALA A 109 1.50 1.51 -23.48
C ALA A 109 0.57 1.62 -22.27
N LYS A 110 -0.75 1.65 -22.48
CA LYS A 110 -1.73 1.66 -21.41
C LYS A 110 -1.73 0.37 -20.60
N GLU A 111 -1.62 -0.79 -21.25
CA GLU A 111 -1.43 -2.07 -20.55
C GLU A 111 -0.13 -2.04 -19.73
N GLY A 112 0.98 -1.60 -20.32
CA GLY A 112 2.26 -1.44 -19.63
C GLY A 112 2.17 -0.54 -18.40
N TYR A 113 1.50 0.61 -18.54
CA TYR A 113 1.23 1.52 -17.43
C TYR A 113 0.40 0.87 -16.31
N LEU A 114 -0.64 0.12 -16.64
CA LEU A 114 -1.47 -0.58 -15.65
C LEU A 114 -0.67 -1.68 -14.92
N ILE A 115 0.23 -2.39 -15.61
CA ILE A 115 1.13 -3.36 -14.98
C ILE A 115 2.05 -2.65 -13.98
N LYS A 116 2.65 -1.52 -14.37
CA LYS A 116 3.50 -0.74 -13.46
C LYS A 116 2.71 -0.12 -12.30
N THR A 117 1.48 0.31 -12.53
CA THR A 117 0.57 0.77 -11.47
C THR A 117 0.27 -0.35 -10.48
N LYS A 118 0.03 -1.58 -10.94
CA LYS A 118 -0.16 -2.75 -10.09
C LYS A 118 1.08 -3.04 -9.23
N GLU A 119 2.27 -3.04 -9.84
CA GLU A 119 3.54 -3.26 -9.13
C GLU A 119 3.77 -2.18 -8.05
N TYR A 120 3.53 -0.92 -8.39
CA TYR A 120 3.64 0.21 -7.47
C TYR A 120 2.66 0.09 -6.30
N LEU A 121 1.37 -0.11 -6.58
CA LEU A 121 0.34 -0.27 -5.55
C LEU A 121 0.61 -1.46 -4.63
N LEU A 122 1.01 -2.60 -5.20
CA LEU A 122 1.34 -3.78 -4.42
C LEU A 122 2.46 -3.47 -3.42
N ASN A 123 3.50 -2.77 -3.87
CA ASN A 123 4.62 -2.37 -3.03
C ASN A 123 4.20 -1.37 -1.93
N GLU A 124 3.34 -0.39 -2.25
CA GLU A 124 2.78 0.58 -1.31
C GLU A 124 1.91 -0.10 -0.24
N ILE A 125 1.00 -0.99 -0.64
CA ILE A 125 0.12 -1.72 0.27
C ILE A 125 0.93 -2.61 1.22
N PHE A 126 1.97 -3.29 0.73
CA PHE A 126 2.89 -4.03 1.60
C PHE A 126 3.56 -3.11 2.62
N SER A 127 4.04 -1.93 2.19
CA SER A 127 4.63 -0.94 3.10
C SER A 127 3.66 -0.53 4.20
N GLU A 128 2.42 -0.21 3.85
CA GLU A 128 1.35 0.13 4.81
C GLU A 128 1.12 -1.01 5.83
N LYS A 129 1.05 -2.26 5.35
CA LYS A 129 0.88 -3.44 6.23
C LYS A 129 2.08 -3.65 7.17
N TYR A 130 3.30 -3.53 6.66
CA TYR A 130 4.51 -3.61 7.49
C TYR A 130 4.56 -2.51 8.55
N GLN A 131 4.25 -1.26 8.18
CA GLN A 131 4.18 -0.15 9.13
C GLN A 131 3.13 -0.40 10.22
N GLY A 132 1.95 -0.92 9.84
CA GLY A 132 0.91 -1.34 10.77
C GLY A 132 1.39 -2.40 11.75
N LEU A 133 2.08 -3.44 11.26
CA LEU A 133 2.66 -4.51 12.09
C LEU A 133 3.74 -3.97 13.04
N ILE A 134 4.65 -3.12 12.57
CA ILE A 134 5.69 -2.50 13.40
C ILE A 134 5.06 -1.63 14.50
N ASN A 135 4.02 -0.86 14.18
CA ASN A 135 3.31 -0.04 15.17
C ASN A 135 2.59 -0.90 16.22
N ASN A 136 1.99 -2.02 15.82
CA ASN A 136 1.38 -2.98 16.73
C ASN A 136 2.44 -3.60 17.67
N TYR A 137 3.56 -4.06 17.12
CA TYR A 137 4.71 -4.55 17.91
C TYR A 137 5.20 -3.50 18.91
N ASN A 138 5.34 -2.25 18.46
CA ASN A 138 5.77 -1.14 19.32
C ASN A 138 4.85 -0.95 20.53
N LEU A 139 3.53 -0.99 20.33
CA LEU A 139 2.54 -0.85 21.41
C LEU A 139 2.67 -2.00 22.43
N ILE A 140 2.70 -3.23 21.94
CA ILE A 140 2.79 -4.41 22.81
C ILE A 140 4.09 -4.43 23.58
N LYS A 141 5.23 -4.15 22.94
CA LYS A 141 6.54 -4.13 23.60
C LYS A 141 6.66 -2.99 24.60
N SER A 142 6.12 -1.81 24.29
CA SER A 142 6.09 -0.67 25.23
C SER A 142 5.31 -0.98 26.50
N ARG A 143 4.14 -1.64 26.38
CA ARG A 143 3.39 -2.16 27.52
C ARG A 143 4.19 -3.16 28.34
N PHE A 144 4.87 -4.09 27.67
CA PHE A 144 5.71 -5.08 28.33
C PHE A 144 6.83 -4.44 29.15
N LEU A 145 7.49 -3.41 28.64
CA LEU A 145 8.55 -2.68 29.37
C LEU A 145 8.03 -2.00 30.64
N ILE A 146 6.81 -1.47 30.63
CA ILE A 146 6.19 -0.91 31.84
C ILE A 146 5.90 -2.00 32.87
N LEU A 147 5.37 -3.14 32.41
CA LEU A 147 5.09 -4.27 33.30
C LEU A 147 6.39 -4.87 33.90
N GLU A 148 7.48 -4.90 33.13
CA GLU A 148 8.79 -5.35 33.62
C GLU A 148 9.30 -4.41 34.71
N GLU A 149 9.25 -3.10 34.50
CA GLU A 149 9.63 -2.08 35.51
C GLU A 149 8.81 -2.25 36.81
N LYS A 150 7.48 -2.39 36.68
CA LYS A 150 6.59 -2.64 37.81
C LYS A 150 6.94 -3.93 38.59
N ARG A 151 7.27 -5.00 37.88
CA ARG A 151 7.68 -6.26 38.50
C ARG A 151 8.99 -6.13 39.28
N GLN A 152 9.97 -5.39 38.72
CA GLN A 152 11.27 -5.15 39.40
C GLN A 152 11.07 -4.39 40.71
N ILE A 153 10.26 -3.32 40.71
CA ILE A 153 9.96 -2.53 41.90
C ILE A 153 9.21 -3.37 42.95
N LYS A 154 8.20 -4.15 42.55
CA LYS A 154 7.51 -5.03 43.49
C LYS A 154 8.40 -6.14 44.05
N ALA A 155 9.30 -6.71 43.26
CA ALA A 155 10.26 -7.70 43.74
C ALA A 155 11.21 -7.10 44.79
N TYR A 156 11.66 -5.85 44.56
CA TYR A 156 12.48 -5.13 45.54
C TYR A 156 11.69 -4.85 46.85
N GLU A 157 10.45 -4.34 46.73
CA GLU A 157 9.56 -4.11 47.87
C GLU A 157 9.40 -5.38 48.72
N LEU A 158 9.13 -6.51 48.08
CA LEU A 158 8.98 -7.79 48.78
C LEU A 158 10.26 -8.27 49.44
N SER A 159 11.43 -8.06 48.84
CA SER A 159 12.71 -8.48 49.36
C SER A 159 13.16 -7.65 50.60
N GLN A 160 12.67 -6.40 50.70
CA GLN A 160 13.04 -5.48 51.78
C GLN A 160 11.92 -5.23 52.79
N LYS A 161 10.79 -5.95 52.72
CA LYS A 161 9.52 -5.69 53.44
C LYS A 161 9.74 -5.48 54.95
N GLU A 162 10.65 -6.21 55.59
CA GLU A 162 10.90 -6.12 57.03
C GLU A 162 11.87 -5.01 57.41
N MET A 163 12.57 -4.41 56.45
CA MET A 163 13.63 -3.38 56.68
C MET A 163 13.23 -1.99 56.19
N LEU A 164 12.08 -1.86 55.52
CA LEU A 164 11.69 -0.58 54.91
C LEU A 164 11.21 0.43 55.96
N ALA A 165 11.82 1.60 56.01
CA ALA A 165 11.27 2.72 56.74
C ALA A 165 9.99 3.22 56.07
N LEU A 166 9.07 3.83 56.81
CA LEU A 166 7.79 4.36 56.29
C LEU A 166 7.97 5.28 55.08
N ASN A 167 8.96 6.17 55.13
CA ASN A 167 9.26 7.12 54.05
C ASN A 167 9.70 6.39 52.75
N ASP A 168 10.43 5.31 52.89
CA ASP A 168 10.90 4.49 51.76
C ASP A 168 9.75 3.70 51.16
N TRP A 169 8.87 3.17 52.00
CA TRP A 169 7.64 2.53 51.51
C TRP A 169 6.75 3.51 50.73
N ILE A 170 6.55 4.75 51.21
CA ILE A 170 5.80 5.80 50.51
C ILE A 170 6.43 6.09 49.14
N LYS A 171 7.77 6.21 49.00
CA LYS A 171 8.43 6.43 47.71
C LYS A 171 8.19 5.29 46.71
N LEU A 172 8.23 4.03 47.18
CA LEU A 172 7.94 2.86 46.34
C LEU A 172 6.49 2.87 45.87
N ASP A 173 5.54 3.10 46.79
CA ASP A 173 4.12 3.15 46.50
C ASP A 173 3.78 4.25 45.49
N GLN A 174 4.34 5.45 45.63
CA GLN A 174 4.21 6.53 44.66
C GLN A 174 4.72 6.14 43.27
N THR A 175 5.86 5.45 43.20
CA THR A 175 6.44 5.02 41.92
C THR A 175 5.58 3.93 41.30
N LEU A 176 5.02 3.00 42.08
CA LEU A 176 4.09 1.99 41.60
C LEU A 176 2.80 2.61 41.06
N LEU A 177 2.25 3.60 41.77
CA LEU A 177 1.06 4.34 41.31
C LEU A 177 1.31 5.06 39.97
N GLU A 178 2.46 5.72 39.80
CA GLU A 178 2.84 6.34 38.52
C GLU A 178 2.88 5.31 37.37
N LEU A 179 3.40 4.11 37.63
CA LEU A 179 3.46 3.03 36.65
C LEU A 179 2.06 2.46 36.33
N GLU A 180 1.18 2.39 37.32
CA GLU A 180 -0.21 1.96 37.11
C GLU A 180 -0.99 2.95 36.26
N LEU A 181 -0.84 4.24 36.49
CA LEU A 181 -1.42 5.29 35.64
C LEU A 181 -0.91 5.20 34.21
N LYS A 182 0.41 5.08 34.01
CA LYS A 182 1.00 4.88 32.68
C LYS A 182 0.49 3.61 32.01
N GLN A 183 0.30 2.53 32.75
CA GLN A 183 -0.28 1.28 32.20
C GLN A 183 -1.72 1.51 31.75
N ALA A 184 -2.54 2.20 32.54
CA ALA A 184 -3.93 2.52 32.19
C ALA A 184 -4.01 3.39 30.94
N ASP A 185 -3.12 4.41 30.80
CA ASP A 185 -3.04 5.24 29.61
C ASP A 185 -2.69 4.40 28.35
N PHE A 186 -1.75 3.46 28.46
CA PHE A 186 -1.40 2.55 27.37
C PHE A 186 -2.56 1.60 27.01
N GLU A 187 -3.28 1.08 27.98
CA GLU A 187 -4.45 0.23 27.73
C GLU A 187 -5.56 1.00 27.04
N SER A 188 -5.81 2.24 27.45
CA SER A 188 -6.73 3.15 26.74
C SER A 188 -6.29 3.40 25.31
N LEU A 189 -5.00 3.69 25.08
CA LEU A 189 -4.44 3.90 23.74
C LEU A 189 -4.58 2.65 22.86
N ILE A 190 -4.28 1.46 23.40
CA ILE A 190 -4.44 0.19 22.69
C ILE A 190 -5.91 -0.02 22.31
N ASN A 191 -6.84 0.23 23.22
CA ASN A 191 -8.27 0.09 22.96
C ASN A 191 -8.76 1.07 21.90
N THR A 192 -8.30 2.32 21.94
CA THR A 192 -8.63 3.33 20.92
C THR A 192 -8.06 2.93 19.55
N LYS A 193 -6.81 2.52 19.48
CA LYS A 193 -6.18 2.04 18.25
C LYS A 193 -6.85 0.77 17.72
N ASN A 194 -7.23 -0.15 18.58
CA ASN A 194 -7.98 -1.33 18.19
C ASN A 194 -9.35 -0.96 17.61
N SER A 195 -10.05 0.02 18.17
CA SER A 195 -11.34 0.47 17.64
C SER A 195 -11.19 1.16 16.28
N GLU A 196 -10.14 1.94 16.06
CA GLU A 196 -9.80 2.53 14.76
C GLU A 196 -9.43 1.45 13.72
N LEU A 197 -8.69 0.41 14.13
CA LEU A 197 -8.27 -0.69 13.27
C LEU A 197 -9.42 -1.64 12.94
N LEU A 198 -10.39 -1.84 13.85
CA LEU A 198 -11.60 -2.63 13.62
C LEU A 198 -12.45 -2.07 12.45
N ILE A 199 -12.38 -0.78 12.20
CA ILE A 199 -13.07 -0.15 11.08
C ILE A 199 -12.37 -0.48 9.75
N ASN A 200 -11.04 -0.64 9.76
CA ASN A 200 -10.22 -0.81 8.55
C ASN A 200 -9.69 -2.23 8.36
N ASP A 201 -9.29 -2.94 9.42
CA ASP A 201 -8.71 -4.28 9.30
C ASP A 201 -8.58 -4.98 10.68
N SER A 202 -9.51 -5.88 11.00
CA SER A 202 -9.54 -6.60 12.29
C SER A 202 -8.35 -7.57 12.49
N SER A 203 -7.56 -7.83 11.47
CA SER A 203 -6.49 -8.84 11.47
C SER A 203 -5.24 -8.44 12.28
N PHE A 204 -5.02 -7.14 12.53
CA PHE A 204 -3.84 -6.65 13.26
C PHE A 204 -3.90 -6.84 14.79
N ILE A 205 -5.08 -7.15 15.34
CA ILE A 205 -5.33 -7.07 16.79
C ILE A 205 -4.67 -8.20 17.58
N ASN A 206 -4.44 -9.36 16.94
CA ASN A 206 -4.06 -10.59 17.63
C ASN A 206 -2.78 -11.25 17.08
N VAL A 207 -1.79 -10.46 16.66
CA VAL A 207 -0.50 -11.04 16.27
C VAL A 207 0.26 -11.54 17.50
N ASN A 208 0.65 -12.83 17.51
CA ASN A 208 1.48 -13.40 18.55
C ASN A 208 2.96 -13.06 18.34
N TRP A 209 3.41 -11.95 18.92
CA TRP A 209 4.80 -11.51 18.83
C TRP A 209 5.76 -12.33 19.71
N ASN A 210 5.26 -13.13 20.66
CA ASN A 210 6.14 -13.91 21.54
C ASN A 210 6.78 -15.11 20.82
N GLU A 211 6.12 -15.63 19.79
CA GLU A 211 6.60 -16.75 18.98
C GLU A 211 7.23 -16.28 17.64
N PHE A 212 7.19 -15.00 17.39
CA PHE A 212 7.70 -14.43 16.14
C PHE A 212 9.17 -14.06 16.27
N ASP A 213 10.03 -14.69 15.45
CA ASP A 213 11.45 -14.36 15.35
C ASP A 213 11.63 -13.08 14.52
N LEU A 214 11.64 -11.94 15.24
CA LEU A 214 11.76 -10.63 14.62
C LEU A 214 13.18 -10.42 14.08
N ILE A 215 13.27 -9.85 12.90
CA ILE A 215 14.52 -9.57 12.19
C ILE A 215 15.56 -8.86 13.07
N SER A 216 16.77 -9.38 13.06
CA SER A 216 17.92 -8.80 13.79
C SER A 216 18.51 -7.60 13.05
N LEU A 217 19.21 -6.72 13.81
CA LEU A 217 19.87 -5.55 13.23
C LEU A 217 20.89 -5.93 12.14
N ASP A 218 21.64 -7.01 12.35
CA ASP A 218 22.66 -7.46 11.40
C ASP A 218 22.01 -7.97 10.11
N LYS A 219 20.88 -8.65 10.22
CA LYS A 219 20.11 -9.07 9.05
C LYS A 219 19.51 -7.88 8.28
N ILE A 220 19.06 -6.84 8.99
CA ILE A 220 18.60 -5.59 8.35
C ILE A 220 19.74 -4.95 7.56
N LYS A 221 20.95 -4.81 8.17
CA LYS A 221 22.12 -4.26 7.49
C LYS A 221 22.45 -5.03 6.22
N THR A 222 22.57 -6.36 6.32
CA THR A 222 22.90 -7.21 5.16
C THR A 222 21.83 -7.15 4.06
N THR A 223 20.55 -7.06 4.43
CA THR A 223 19.45 -6.92 3.46
C THR A 223 19.52 -5.58 2.73
N ILE A 224 19.77 -4.48 3.44
CA ILE A 224 19.93 -3.16 2.83
C ILE A 224 21.14 -3.13 1.90
N GLU A 225 22.28 -3.70 2.31
CA GLU A 225 23.49 -3.76 1.50
C GLU A 225 23.29 -4.57 0.21
N LEU A 226 22.62 -5.71 0.31
CA LEU A 226 22.26 -6.54 -0.85
C LEU A 226 21.47 -5.77 -1.91
N HIS A 227 20.54 -4.92 -1.45
CA HIS A 227 19.68 -4.14 -2.32
C HIS A 227 20.21 -2.72 -2.60
N SER A 228 21.36 -2.33 -2.04
CA SER A 228 21.91 -0.98 -2.20
C SER A 228 22.23 -0.63 -3.66
N SER A 229 22.64 -1.61 -4.46
CA SER A 229 22.97 -1.45 -5.88
C SER A 229 21.77 -1.34 -6.81
N GLN A 230 20.56 -1.67 -6.34
CA GLN A 230 19.35 -1.55 -7.15
C GLN A 230 18.93 -0.07 -7.23
N SER A 231 19.06 0.51 -8.42
CA SER A 231 18.74 1.92 -8.69
C SER A 231 17.29 2.15 -9.16
N ASN A 232 16.52 1.07 -9.34
CA ASN A 232 15.18 1.18 -9.92
C ASN A 232 14.18 1.65 -8.87
N SER A 233 13.63 2.83 -9.09
CA SER A 233 12.48 3.35 -8.34
C SER A 233 11.22 3.08 -9.14
N LEU A 234 10.29 2.28 -8.59
CA LEU A 234 8.97 2.03 -9.21
C LEU A 234 8.22 3.34 -9.48
N GLU A 235 8.43 4.35 -8.67
CA GLU A 235 7.85 5.68 -8.84
C GLU A 235 8.34 6.35 -10.12
N ILE A 236 9.65 6.24 -10.43
CA ILE A 236 10.24 6.75 -11.67
C ILE A 236 9.73 5.96 -12.88
N ASP A 237 9.65 4.64 -12.76
CA ASP A 237 9.14 3.77 -13.82
C ASP A 237 7.68 4.10 -14.14
N LEU A 238 6.84 4.25 -13.11
CA LEU A 238 5.43 4.63 -13.26
C LEU A 238 5.29 6.01 -13.90
N ALA A 239 6.07 7.01 -13.45
CA ALA A 239 6.06 8.35 -14.02
C ALA A 239 6.54 8.34 -15.48
N SER A 240 7.51 7.49 -15.83
CA SER A 240 8.00 7.34 -17.20
C SER A 240 6.94 6.74 -18.13
N GLU A 241 6.22 5.71 -17.68
CA GLU A 241 5.13 5.12 -18.47
C GLU A 241 3.94 6.09 -18.61
N LYS A 242 3.63 6.86 -17.56
CA LYS A 242 2.63 7.92 -17.66
C LYS A 242 3.01 8.98 -18.68
N PHE A 243 4.24 9.47 -18.64
CA PHE A 243 4.76 10.43 -19.62
C PHE A 243 4.66 9.89 -21.05
N ARG A 244 5.01 8.61 -21.26
CA ARG A 244 4.88 7.94 -22.55
C ARG A 244 3.42 7.88 -23.03
N LEU A 245 2.47 7.63 -22.15
CA LEU A 245 1.04 7.66 -22.48
C LEU A 245 0.58 9.05 -22.91
N ASP A 246 0.98 10.09 -22.18
CA ASP A 246 0.61 11.47 -22.49
C ASP A 246 1.22 11.90 -23.82
N GLN A 247 2.45 11.48 -24.14
CA GLN A 247 3.08 11.69 -25.45
C GLN A 247 2.30 11.00 -26.58
N LEU A 248 1.92 9.72 -26.41
CA LEU A 248 1.15 9.00 -27.43
C LEU A 248 -0.25 9.59 -27.62
N LYS A 249 -0.86 10.11 -26.57
CA LYS A 249 -2.15 10.82 -26.65
C LYS A 249 -2.02 12.09 -27.49
N LEU A 250 -0.98 12.86 -27.28
CA LEU A 250 -0.68 14.04 -28.10
C LEU A 250 -0.43 13.65 -29.56
N ASP A 251 0.32 12.58 -29.84
CA ASP A 251 0.55 12.06 -31.19
C ASP A 251 -0.77 11.65 -31.89
N ILE A 252 -1.72 11.04 -31.15
CA ILE A 252 -3.05 10.72 -31.66
C ILE A 252 -3.81 11.98 -32.01
N ASP A 253 -3.82 12.99 -31.15
CA ASP A 253 -4.54 14.23 -31.37
C ASP A 253 -3.93 15.04 -32.54
N TYR A 254 -2.59 15.02 -32.69
CA TYR A 254 -1.93 15.53 -33.89
C TYR A 254 -2.35 14.77 -35.16
N ALA A 255 -2.36 13.45 -35.11
CA ALA A 255 -2.74 12.63 -36.27
C ALA A 255 -4.20 12.82 -36.67
N LYS A 256 -5.11 13.04 -35.70
CA LYS A 256 -6.52 13.34 -35.93
C LYS A 256 -6.74 14.67 -36.62
N SER A 257 -5.89 15.66 -36.39
CA SER A 257 -6.00 16.97 -37.04
C SER A 257 -5.78 16.91 -38.54
N TRP A 258 -5.20 15.80 -39.05
CA TRP A 258 -5.00 15.54 -40.48
C TRP A 258 -6.03 14.50 -40.96
N ASN A 259 -7.15 14.97 -41.53
CA ASN A 259 -8.17 14.10 -42.10
C ASN A 259 -7.76 13.76 -43.56
N ILE A 260 -7.41 12.47 -43.81
CA ILE A 260 -6.83 12.06 -45.10
C ILE A 260 -7.88 11.96 -46.19
N GLY A 261 -9.17 11.79 -45.85
CA GLY A 261 -10.22 11.80 -46.84
C GLY A 261 -11.20 10.64 -46.79
N PHE A 262 -11.93 10.50 -47.87
CA PHE A 262 -12.98 9.49 -47.99
C PHE A 262 -12.98 8.90 -49.40
N VAL A 263 -13.52 7.69 -49.51
CA VAL A 263 -13.93 7.03 -50.75
C VAL A 263 -15.43 6.92 -50.72
N GLN A 264 -16.07 7.37 -51.80
CA GLN A 264 -17.54 7.29 -51.96
C GLN A 264 -17.87 6.54 -53.24
N ALA A 265 -18.75 5.60 -53.16
CA ALA A 265 -19.40 4.98 -54.29
C ALA A 265 -20.87 5.42 -54.33
N GLY A 266 -21.34 5.91 -55.44
CA GLY A 266 -22.70 6.36 -55.64
C GLY A 266 -23.38 5.54 -56.72
N TYR A 267 -24.72 5.34 -56.59
CA TYR A 267 -25.57 4.74 -57.59
C TYR A 267 -26.75 5.67 -57.86
N ASP A 268 -26.89 6.09 -59.13
CA ASP A 268 -27.99 6.94 -59.59
C ASP A 268 -29.06 6.08 -60.27
N THR A 269 -30.26 6.10 -59.71
CA THR A 269 -31.39 5.31 -60.23
C THR A 269 -32.01 5.91 -61.51
N LYS A 270 -31.78 7.20 -61.78
CA LYS A 270 -32.33 7.91 -62.95
C LYS A 270 -31.33 7.96 -64.11
N GLY A 271 -30.13 7.40 -63.97
CA GLY A 271 -29.14 7.33 -65.02
C GLY A 271 -29.60 6.51 -66.21
N VAL A 272 -29.60 7.11 -67.43
CA VAL A 272 -29.97 6.38 -68.66
C VAL A 272 -28.71 5.73 -69.22
N GLY A 273 -28.67 4.40 -69.28
CA GLY A 273 -27.54 3.67 -69.85
C GLY A 273 -27.22 2.33 -69.14
N SER A 274 -26.03 1.79 -69.48
CA SER A 274 -25.53 0.56 -68.81
C SER A 274 -25.21 0.79 -67.35
N LEU A 275 -25.21 -0.27 -66.52
CA LEU A 275 -24.87 -0.25 -65.09
C LEU A 275 -23.59 0.55 -64.79
N GLY A 276 -22.61 0.59 -65.67
CA GLY A 276 -21.37 1.36 -65.56
C GLY A 276 -21.55 2.88 -65.59
N ASN A 277 -22.62 3.38 -66.28
CA ASN A 277 -22.93 4.81 -66.32
C ASN A 277 -23.76 5.31 -65.13
N GLN A 278 -24.31 4.38 -64.36
CA GLN A 278 -25.10 4.66 -63.16
C GLN A 278 -24.25 4.64 -61.87
N MET A 279 -23.01 4.16 -61.95
CA MET A 279 -22.07 4.16 -60.84
C MET A 279 -21.12 5.33 -60.85
N ASP A 280 -21.09 6.10 -59.76
CA ASP A 280 -20.19 7.26 -59.55
C ASP A 280 -19.22 6.91 -58.44
N TYR A 281 -17.92 7.10 -58.68
CA TYR A 281 -16.86 6.90 -57.69
C TYR A 281 -16.18 8.23 -57.42
N ARG A 282 -16.14 8.62 -56.16
CA ARG A 282 -15.47 9.86 -55.75
C ARG A 282 -14.44 9.53 -54.66
N VAL A 283 -13.27 10.09 -54.84
CA VAL A 283 -12.21 10.14 -53.84
C VAL A 283 -12.02 11.57 -53.43
N GLY A 284 -12.20 11.85 -52.16
CA GLY A 284 -12.02 13.20 -51.62
C GLY A 284 -10.90 13.22 -50.61
N ILE A 285 -10.03 14.24 -50.65
CA ILE A 285 -9.02 14.53 -49.64
C ILE A 285 -9.46 15.81 -48.97
N THR A 286 -9.58 15.78 -47.66
CA THR A 286 -9.89 16.96 -46.86
C THR A 286 -8.59 17.52 -46.30
N ILE A 287 -8.17 18.67 -46.79
CA ILE A 287 -7.02 19.40 -46.27
C ILE A 287 -7.55 20.45 -45.31
N PRO A 288 -7.30 20.35 -43.98
CA PRO A 288 -7.72 21.37 -43.06
C PRO A 288 -6.92 22.65 -43.29
N LEU A 289 -7.56 23.69 -43.83
CA LEU A 289 -6.95 25.01 -44.00
C LEU A 289 -6.78 25.74 -42.69
N PHE A 290 -7.64 25.45 -41.73
CA PHE A 290 -7.61 25.98 -40.36
C PHE A 290 -7.69 24.82 -39.38
N ASN A 291 -6.74 24.75 -38.45
CA ASN A 291 -6.73 23.76 -37.41
C ASN A 291 -7.40 24.36 -36.14
N GLU A 292 -8.68 24.08 -35.97
CA GLU A 292 -9.47 24.53 -34.81
C GLU A 292 -8.95 23.95 -33.49
N ASP A 293 -8.26 22.81 -33.54
CA ASP A 293 -7.68 22.12 -32.40
C ASP A 293 -6.33 22.69 -31.94
N LYS A 294 -5.77 23.66 -32.68
CA LYS A 294 -4.45 24.23 -32.38
C LYS A 294 -4.28 24.75 -30.94
N PRO A 295 -5.28 25.44 -30.33
CA PRO A 295 -5.18 25.85 -28.93
C PRO A 295 -5.17 24.69 -27.94
N LYS A 296 -5.91 23.60 -28.24
CA LYS A 296 -5.95 22.38 -27.43
C LYS A 296 -4.61 21.68 -27.48
N LEU A 297 -4.06 21.44 -28.67
CA LEU A 297 -2.76 20.81 -28.87
C LEU A 297 -1.63 21.57 -28.15
N ARG A 298 -1.64 22.90 -28.19
CA ARG A 298 -0.65 23.70 -27.47
C ARG A 298 -0.74 23.55 -25.93
N ARG A 299 -1.94 23.39 -25.38
CA ARG A 299 -2.10 23.12 -23.93
C ARG A 299 -1.55 21.75 -23.58
N GLU A 300 -1.87 20.74 -24.39
CA GLU A 300 -1.36 19.38 -24.20
C GLU A 300 0.17 19.31 -24.33
N GLU A 301 0.77 20.09 -25.25
CA GLU A 301 2.23 20.23 -25.33
C GLU A 301 2.84 20.86 -24.06
N LEU A 302 2.21 21.89 -23.52
CA LEU A 302 2.65 22.52 -22.28
C LEU A 302 2.53 21.56 -21.09
N ASP A 303 1.44 20.80 -21.01
CA ASP A 303 1.25 19.78 -19.96
C ASP A 303 2.31 18.68 -20.07
N LEU A 304 2.65 18.26 -21.31
CA LEU A 304 3.71 17.28 -21.57
C LEU A 304 5.09 17.81 -21.17
N LEU A 305 5.41 19.07 -21.47
CA LEU A 305 6.66 19.71 -21.02
C LEU A 305 6.74 19.81 -19.51
N GLY A 306 5.61 20.09 -18.84
CA GLY A 306 5.48 20.06 -17.38
C GLY A 306 5.80 18.69 -16.83
N ALA A 307 5.16 17.63 -17.36
CA ALA A 307 5.38 16.24 -16.98
C ALA A 307 6.83 15.77 -17.21
N GLU A 308 7.48 16.22 -18.31
CA GLU A 308 8.90 15.96 -18.58
C GLU A 308 9.80 16.61 -17.51
N GLY A 309 9.49 17.86 -17.16
CA GLY A 309 10.18 18.59 -16.09
C GLY A 309 10.07 17.88 -14.74
N GLU A 310 8.87 17.45 -14.37
CA GLU A 310 8.61 16.68 -13.15
C GLU A 310 9.38 15.35 -13.13
N LEU A 311 9.39 14.62 -14.24
CA LEU A 311 10.15 13.36 -14.35
C LEU A 311 11.66 13.58 -14.21
N LYS A 312 12.22 14.63 -14.83
CA LYS A 312 13.64 15.00 -14.67
C LYS A 312 13.97 15.38 -13.24
N TRP A 313 13.09 16.16 -12.60
CA TRP A 313 13.23 16.54 -11.20
C TRP A 313 13.16 15.33 -10.29
N LEU A 314 12.19 14.42 -10.47
CA LEU A 314 12.03 13.18 -9.71
C LEU A 314 13.29 12.31 -9.81
N LYS A 315 13.84 12.12 -11.01
CA LYS A 315 15.10 11.36 -11.22
C LYS A 315 16.29 11.98 -10.47
N LYS A 316 16.38 13.31 -10.47
CA LYS A 316 17.46 14.03 -9.77
C LYS A 316 17.32 13.96 -8.26
N THR A 317 16.11 14.16 -7.75
CA THR A 317 15.85 14.21 -6.29
C THR A 317 15.88 12.83 -5.65
N ASN A 318 15.45 11.78 -6.37
CA ASN A 318 15.44 10.43 -5.82
C ASN A 318 16.82 9.99 -5.30
N ALA A 319 17.88 10.22 -6.06
CA ALA A 319 19.24 9.88 -5.64
C ALA A 319 19.71 10.67 -4.38
N LEU A 320 19.27 11.91 -4.20
CA LEU A 320 19.60 12.71 -3.01
C LEU A 320 18.81 12.22 -1.80
N VAL A 321 17.53 11.92 -1.98
CA VAL A 321 16.66 11.40 -0.92
C VAL A 321 17.15 10.03 -0.45
N ASP A 322 17.54 9.14 -1.37
CA ASP A 322 18.10 7.83 -1.02
C ASP A 322 19.39 7.94 -0.21
N ARG A 323 20.31 8.84 -0.61
CA ARG A 323 21.53 9.10 0.20
C ARG A 323 21.20 9.60 1.60
N LYS A 324 20.21 10.49 1.73
CA LYS A 324 19.76 10.99 3.03
C LYS A 324 19.20 9.86 3.89
N ARG A 325 18.32 9.01 3.33
CA ARG A 325 17.76 7.86 4.05
C ARG A 325 18.84 6.89 4.51
N MET A 326 19.80 6.59 3.67
CA MET A 326 20.93 5.73 4.04
C MET A 326 21.75 6.34 5.18
N LYS A 327 22.01 7.64 5.15
CA LYS A 327 22.68 8.33 6.24
C LYS A 327 21.87 8.23 7.53
N ASP A 328 20.57 8.57 7.48
CA ASP A 328 19.67 8.53 8.64
C ASP A 328 19.60 7.10 9.23
N PHE A 329 19.66 6.08 8.37
CA PHE A 329 19.72 4.67 8.79
C PHE A 329 20.99 4.37 9.59
N TYR A 330 22.17 4.71 9.08
CA TYR A 330 23.42 4.45 9.78
C TYR A 330 23.55 5.27 11.07
N ASP A 331 23.02 6.50 11.10
CA ASP A 331 22.98 7.34 12.32
C ASP A 331 22.08 6.68 13.40
N LEU A 332 20.94 6.08 13.01
CA LEU A 332 20.09 5.33 13.93
C LEU A 332 20.73 4.02 14.40
N VAL A 333 21.42 3.30 13.52
CA VAL A 333 22.16 2.08 13.86
C VAL A 333 23.25 2.40 14.89
N PHE A 334 24.06 3.42 14.66
CA PHE A 334 25.10 3.86 15.60
C PHE A 334 24.50 4.20 16.96
N ARG A 335 23.39 4.95 16.97
CA ARG A 335 22.68 5.28 18.23
C ARG A 335 22.16 4.04 18.94
N TYR A 336 21.66 3.06 18.21
CA TYR A 336 21.17 1.80 18.79
C TYR A 336 22.32 1.02 19.45
N GLU A 337 23.47 0.90 18.78
CA GLU A 337 24.65 0.21 19.29
C GLU A 337 25.19 0.88 20.58
N MET A 338 25.25 2.22 20.62
CA MET A 338 25.61 2.96 21.82
C MET A 338 24.62 2.69 22.97
N LEU A 339 23.32 2.66 22.70
CA LEU A 339 22.31 2.39 23.74
C LEU A 339 22.39 0.95 24.23
N LYS A 340 22.71 -0.01 23.36
CA LYS A 340 22.89 -1.42 23.70
C LYS A 340 24.12 -1.61 24.62
N GLN A 341 25.22 -0.99 24.27
CA GLN A 341 26.41 -1.00 25.13
C GLN A 341 26.10 -0.39 26.52
N LYS A 342 25.31 0.69 26.55
CA LYS A 342 24.92 1.33 27.83
C LYS A 342 23.99 0.44 28.65
N GLU A 343 23.08 -0.32 28.02
CA GLU A 343 22.24 -1.32 28.70
C GLU A 343 23.10 -2.41 29.34
N GLU A 344 24.11 -2.92 28.64
CA GLU A 344 25.05 -3.93 29.15
C GLU A 344 25.85 -3.39 30.35
N GLU A 345 26.38 -2.16 30.28
CA GLU A 345 27.07 -1.52 31.40
C GLU A 345 26.19 -1.40 32.64
N LEU A 346 24.93 -0.96 32.47
CA LEU A 346 23.98 -0.82 33.58
C LEU A 346 23.55 -2.17 34.15
N SER A 347 23.44 -3.21 33.32
CA SER A 347 23.15 -4.56 33.79
C SER A 347 24.25 -5.11 34.66
N ASN A 348 25.53 -4.82 34.33
CA ASN A 348 26.69 -5.20 35.13
C ASN A 348 26.70 -4.45 36.50
N LEU A 349 26.43 -3.13 36.48
CA LEU A 349 26.30 -2.35 37.72
C LEU A 349 25.17 -2.85 38.63
N ALA A 350 24.05 -3.32 38.04
CA ALA A 350 22.96 -3.88 38.82
C ALA A 350 23.32 -5.20 39.53
N THR A 351 24.26 -5.97 38.98
CA THR A 351 24.76 -7.22 39.62
C THR A 351 25.74 -6.96 40.75
N GLU A 352 26.44 -5.84 40.74
CA GLU A 352 27.39 -5.44 41.81
C GLU A 352 26.68 -5.01 43.10
N GLY A 353 25.37 -4.78 43.03
CA GLY A 353 24.52 -4.39 44.16
C GLY A 353 24.50 -2.86 44.39
N VAL A 354 23.30 -2.35 44.66
CA VAL A 354 23.08 -0.91 44.92
C VAL A 354 22.63 -0.73 46.33
N ASN A 355 23.32 0.13 47.06
CA ASN A 355 23.01 0.42 48.46
C ASN A 355 21.83 1.39 48.59
N GLY A 356 20.78 0.93 49.27
CA GLY A 356 19.62 1.74 49.63
C GLY A 356 18.60 1.92 48.52
N ILE A 357 17.40 2.34 48.92
CA ILE A 357 16.24 2.46 48.04
C ILE A 357 16.40 3.54 46.98
N GLU A 358 17.03 4.68 47.33
CA GLU A 358 17.19 5.76 46.36
C GLU A 358 18.12 5.36 45.23
N GLY A 359 19.22 4.66 45.55
CA GLY A 359 20.10 4.09 44.53
C GLY A 359 19.37 3.07 43.63
N PHE A 360 18.58 2.15 44.22
CA PHE A 360 17.80 1.19 43.47
C PHE A 360 16.78 1.87 42.51
N LEU A 361 15.98 2.81 43.03
CA LEU A 361 15.01 3.52 42.21
C LEU A 361 15.67 4.34 41.09
N ALA A 362 16.79 5.01 41.38
CA ALA A 362 17.56 5.77 40.40
C ALA A 362 18.10 4.85 39.30
N LEU A 363 18.71 3.71 39.65
CA LEU A 363 19.22 2.73 38.71
C LEU A 363 18.07 2.08 37.88
N SER A 364 17.02 1.64 38.53
CA SER A 364 15.82 1.04 37.84
C SER A 364 15.23 2.01 36.82
N LYS A 365 15.01 3.27 37.21
CA LYS A 365 14.53 4.33 36.33
C LYS A 365 15.48 4.59 35.16
N TYR A 366 16.78 4.60 35.40
CA TYR A 366 17.78 4.81 34.34
C TYR A 366 17.80 3.61 33.36
N MET A 367 17.86 2.37 33.87
CA MET A 367 17.78 1.16 33.05
C MET A 367 16.53 1.14 32.18
N THR A 368 15.37 1.43 32.76
CA THR A 368 14.11 1.50 32.00
C THR A 368 14.13 2.58 30.94
N THR A 369 14.73 3.74 31.23
CA THR A 369 14.87 4.82 30.25
C THR A 369 15.74 4.39 29.06
N VAL A 370 16.86 3.69 29.32
CA VAL A 370 17.74 3.15 28.29
C VAL A 370 17.03 2.09 27.47
N LYS A 371 16.36 1.12 28.11
CA LYS A 371 15.56 0.08 27.42
C LYS A 371 14.46 0.69 26.54
N LYS A 372 13.71 1.68 27.03
CA LYS A 372 12.70 2.41 26.25
C LYS A 372 13.31 3.15 25.05
N SER A 373 14.48 3.79 25.26
CA SER A 373 15.18 4.51 24.18
C SER A 373 15.73 3.54 23.12
N LEU A 374 16.26 2.40 23.55
CA LEU A 374 16.74 1.33 22.68
C LEU A 374 15.60 0.77 21.83
N HIS A 375 14.49 0.41 22.48
CA HIS A 375 13.29 -0.04 21.76
C HIS A 375 12.78 1.00 20.75
N LYS A 376 12.62 2.26 21.16
CA LYS A 376 12.17 3.34 20.28
C LYS A 376 13.12 3.57 19.10
N THR A 377 14.43 3.42 19.30
CA THR A 377 15.41 3.53 18.23
C THR A 377 15.30 2.35 17.25
N PHE A 378 15.10 1.13 17.76
CA PHE A 378 14.90 -0.06 16.94
C PHE A 378 13.63 0.03 16.09
N ILE A 379 12.52 0.53 16.66
CA ILE A 379 11.29 0.78 15.88
C ILE A 379 11.54 1.77 14.73
N LYS A 380 12.30 2.84 14.98
CA LYS A 380 12.67 3.79 13.91
C LYS A 380 13.53 3.14 12.83
N ILE A 381 14.44 2.25 13.21
CA ILE A 381 15.25 1.48 12.26
C ILE A 381 14.35 0.59 11.41
N LEU A 382 13.40 -0.13 12.01
CA LEU A 382 12.45 -0.99 11.27
C LEU A 382 11.59 -0.19 10.29
N LEU A 383 11.05 0.96 10.72
CA LEU A 383 10.24 1.81 9.84
C LEU A 383 11.06 2.33 8.65
N LEU A 384 12.28 2.82 8.93
CA LEU A 384 13.17 3.32 7.87
C LEU A 384 13.65 2.19 6.95
N TYR A 385 13.88 0.99 7.48
CA TYR A 385 14.19 -0.21 6.70
C TYR A 385 13.08 -0.54 5.71
N ILE A 386 11.82 -0.58 6.16
CA ILE A 386 10.68 -0.80 5.27
C ILE A 386 10.53 0.31 4.23
N GLU A 387 10.74 1.58 4.62
CA GLU A 387 10.72 2.71 3.69
C GLU A 387 11.80 2.59 2.60
N ILE A 388 13.01 2.15 2.95
CA ILE A 388 14.09 1.92 1.99
C ILE A 388 13.71 0.80 1.01
N LEU A 389 13.16 -0.32 1.50
CA LEU A 389 12.71 -1.42 0.64
C LEU A 389 11.55 -1.03 -0.26
N GLU A 390 10.59 -0.25 0.25
CA GLU A 390 9.48 0.31 -0.52
C GLU A 390 9.99 1.15 -1.70
N LYS A 391 10.86 2.11 -1.43
CA LYS A 391 11.37 3.02 -2.48
C LYS A 391 12.17 2.30 -3.56
N LYS A 392 12.76 1.17 -3.22
CA LYS A 392 13.44 0.27 -4.17
C LYS A 392 12.51 -0.70 -4.89
N GLY A 393 11.21 -0.70 -4.56
CA GLY A 393 10.24 -1.59 -5.18
C GLY A 393 10.37 -3.05 -4.81
N ILE A 394 10.99 -3.35 -3.66
CA ILE A 394 11.35 -4.71 -3.27
C ILE A 394 10.19 -5.41 -2.57
N LEU A 395 9.38 -4.69 -1.79
CA LEU A 395 8.33 -5.28 -0.97
C LEU A 395 7.27 -6.04 -1.79
N GLY A 396 6.95 -5.52 -2.98
CA GLY A 396 6.01 -6.14 -3.93
C GLY A 396 6.65 -7.07 -4.96
N ALA A 397 7.96 -7.29 -4.90
CA ALA A 397 8.67 -8.16 -5.85
C ALA A 397 8.56 -9.64 -5.48
N LYS A 398 8.46 -10.50 -6.50
CA LYS A 398 8.46 -11.96 -6.30
C LYS A 398 9.88 -12.50 -6.19
N PRO A 399 10.16 -13.52 -5.33
CA PRO A 399 9.21 -14.11 -4.38
C PRO A 399 8.86 -13.15 -3.24
N TYR A 400 7.61 -13.18 -2.77
CA TYR A 400 7.20 -12.35 -1.63
C TYR A 400 7.86 -12.86 -0.36
N LEU A 401 8.60 -11.99 0.32
CA LEU A 401 9.35 -12.33 1.53
C LEU A 401 8.76 -11.58 2.73
N ASN A 402 8.79 -12.24 3.87
CA ASN A 402 8.46 -11.59 5.14
C ASN A 402 9.70 -10.85 5.67
N TYR A 403 9.77 -9.55 5.36
CA TYR A 403 10.91 -8.68 5.74
C TYR A 403 10.98 -8.35 7.23
N LEU A 404 10.01 -8.76 8.05
CA LEU A 404 10.11 -8.68 9.50
C LEU A 404 10.63 -9.98 10.14
N SER A 405 10.67 -11.10 9.41
CA SER A 405 11.24 -12.36 9.90
C SER A 405 12.75 -12.40 9.73
N ASN A 406 13.45 -12.94 10.71
CA ASN A 406 14.89 -13.12 10.67
C ASN A 406 15.36 -14.07 9.54
N GLU A 407 14.54 -15.05 9.18
CA GLU A 407 14.81 -16.00 8.09
C GLU A 407 14.38 -15.48 6.71
N LEU A 408 13.69 -14.35 6.62
CA LEU A 408 13.09 -13.81 5.38
C LEU A 408 12.23 -14.86 4.67
N ASN A 409 11.34 -15.51 5.41
CA ASN A 409 10.50 -16.59 4.90
C ASN A 409 9.67 -16.14 3.70
N SER A 410 9.64 -16.95 2.65
CA SER A 410 8.81 -16.69 1.48
C SER A 410 7.36 -17.14 1.73
N PHE A 411 6.42 -16.37 1.19
CA PHE A 411 4.99 -16.72 1.23
C PHE A 411 4.34 -16.49 -0.14
N THR A 412 3.20 -17.16 -0.36
CA THR A 412 2.40 -16.98 -1.59
C THR A 412 1.16 -16.15 -1.28
N LEU A 413 0.80 -15.28 -2.21
CA LEU A 413 -0.51 -14.64 -2.25
C LEU A 413 -1.46 -15.61 -2.96
N ASN A 414 -2.30 -16.29 -2.20
CA ASN A 414 -3.32 -17.23 -2.73
C ASN A 414 -4.67 -16.55 -2.75
#